data_d75ab5056cb5ac8ca23b3a6179cb5e14
#
_entry.id   d75ab5056cb5ac8ca23b3a6179cb5e14
#
_cell.length_a   1.000
_cell.length_b   1.000
_cell.length_c   1.000
_cell.angle_alpha   90.00
_cell.angle_beta   90.00
_cell.angle_gamma   90.00
#
_symmetry.space_group_name_H-M   'P 1'
#
loop_
_entity.id
_entity.type
_entity.pdbx_description
1 polymer ?
#
loop_
_entity_poly.entity_id
_entity_poly.type
_entity_poly.pdbx_seq_one_letter_code
_entity_poly.pdbx_strand_id
1 'polypeptide(L)'
;MKIMNETKRMRTLGFFALIVAVSVATNLTTDLVAHKSGNSGFQGNNQLPVEYAKFAHASNAMETDFTVAAELSVHAVVHVKTKTPIKYQQMDDFQNDPFFRYFFGDPRQNNRQRQNKQKEAPMQEASGSGVIISNDGYIVTNNHVVDGTSDIEVTLNDKRTFKAKVIGADPNTDIALIKIDAKDLPVIAFGNSDSLKVGEWVLAVGNPFNLTSTVTAGIVSAKARSINIINSQIPIESFIQTDAAVNPGNSGGALVNTHGQLVGINTAIASQTGTYAGYAFAVPVSIVQKVVADIRKYGVVQRAVLGIQIRNINDSIAKAKNLKTMEGVYVNTVLQQSAAKKAGIKAGDIINNVNGVNVQSSSELQEQVGRYHPGDKITVTVLRDNKEQKLNVELKNNQGNTGLVSVQTSDDALGGTYKELTDKTKEQLDIDFGVEVKSLSIGKLADQGIKPGFIILKINNQPIRTEADIKEAYNDAINNGDQEKVLLIAGLYPKGKIIYFAINLAD
;
A
#
# COMPACT_ATOMS: atom_id res chain seq x y z
N MET A 1 -2.15 -89.13 9.82
CA MET A 1 -1.80 -87.79 9.28
C MET A 1 -2.84 -86.65 9.57
N LYS A 2 -4.07 -86.97 10.06
CA LYS A 2 -5.11 -85.98 10.39
C LYS A 2 -5.00 -85.37 11.80
N ILE A 3 -4.44 -86.10 12.75
CA ILE A 3 -4.34 -85.66 14.18
C ILE A 3 -3.17 -84.68 14.39
N MET A 4 -2.12 -84.70 13.53
CA MET A 4 -0.98 -83.80 13.63
C MET A 4 -1.29 -82.34 13.10
N ASN A 5 -2.33 -82.18 12.36
CA ASN A 5 -2.72 -80.85 11.83
C ASN A 5 -3.60 -80.03 12.78
N GLU A 6 -4.38 -80.69 13.65
CA GLU A 6 -5.22 -80.00 14.63
C GLU A 6 -4.39 -79.44 15.81
N THR A 7 -3.39 -80.14 16.25
CA THR A 7 -2.45 -79.67 17.33
C THR A 7 -1.63 -78.49 16.88
N LYS A 8 -1.21 -78.40 15.58
CA LYS A 8 -0.54 -77.20 15.02
C LYS A 8 -1.48 -76.01 14.93
N ARG A 9 -2.75 -76.19 14.49
CA ARG A 9 -3.77 -75.11 14.42
C ARG A 9 -4.12 -74.60 15.83
N MET A 10 -4.28 -75.47 16.83
CA MET A 10 -4.54 -75.01 18.20
C MET A 10 -3.33 -74.27 18.83
N ARG A 11 -2.11 -74.64 18.52
CA ARG A 11 -0.89 -73.91 18.97
C ARG A 11 -0.76 -72.59 18.33
N THR A 12 -1.08 -72.43 17.02
CA THR A 12 -1.10 -71.13 16.30
C THR A 12 -2.19 -70.19 16.78
N LEU A 13 -3.41 -70.71 17.02
CA LEU A 13 -4.50 -69.92 17.62
C LEU A 13 -4.16 -69.44 19.06
N GLY A 14 -3.56 -70.32 19.86
CA GLY A 14 -3.13 -69.97 21.21
C GLY A 14 -2.02 -68.91 21.23
N PHE A 15 -1.11 -68.95 20.25
CA PHE A 15 -0.07 -67.93 20.12
C PHE A 15 -0.60 -66.57 19.69
N PHE A 16 -1.59 -66.54 18.77
CA PHE A 16 -2.30 -65.31 18.37
C PHE A 16 -3.12 -64.71 19.51
N ALA A 17 -3.79 -65.56 20.29
CA ALA A 17 -4.57 -65.12 21.46
C ALA A 17 -3.66 -64.54 22.54
N LEU A 18 -2.43 -65.11 22.73
CA LEU A 18 -1.46 -64.61 23.67
C LEU A 18 -0.89 -63.25 23.23
N ILE A 19 -0.60 -63.06 21.93
CA ILE A 19 -0.12 -61.78 21.38
C ILE A 19 -1.17 -60.68 21.55
N VAL A 20 -2.45 -60.98 21.27
CA VAL A 20 -3.55 -60.03 21.47
C VAL A 20 -3.75 -59.68 22.94
N ALA A 21 -3.63 -60.66 23.84
CA ALA A 21 -3.78 -60.43 25.28
C ALA A 21 -2.60 -59.60 25.84
N VAL A 22 -1.34 -59.80 25.34
CA VAL A 22 -0.17 -59.01 25.72
C VAL A 22 -0.26 -57.60 25.17
N SER A 23 -0.78 -57.39 23.94
CA SER A 23 -0.96 -56.04 23.38
C SER A 23 -2.05 -55.26 24.08
N VAL A 24 -3.14 -55.89 24.53
CA VAL A 24 -4.20 -55.24 25.32
C VAL A 24 -3.68 -54.93 26.74
N ALA A 25 -2.91 -55.83 27.34
CA ALA A 25 -2.33 -55.58 28.67
C ALA A 25 -1.27 -54.47 28.66
N THR A 26 -0.47 -54.34 27.58
CA THR A 26 0.49 -53.25 27.46
C THR A 26 -0.19 -51.90 27.24
N ASN A 27 -1.29 -51.82 26.47
CA ASN A 27 -2.06 -50.60 26.33
C ASN A 27 -2.75 -50.19 27.65
N LEU A 28 -3.33 -51.13 28.39
CA LEU A 28 -3.92 -50.87 29.70
C LEU A 28 -2.89 -50.43 30.76
N THR A 29 -1.67 -50.99 30.72
CA THR A 29 -0.61 -50.60 31.66
C THR A 29 0.00 -49.24 31.30
N THR A 30 0.11 -48.86 30.02
CA THR A 30 0.54 -47.52 29.61
C THR A 30 -0.47 -46.46 30.01
N ASP A 31 -1.76 -46.71 29.89
CA ASP A 31 -2.79 -45.78 30.37
C ASP A 31 -2.81 -45.63 31.90
N LEU A 32 -2.59 -46.72 32.65
CA LEU A 32 -2.51 -46.71 34.11
C LEU A 32 -1.26 -46.03 34.64
N VAL A 33 -0.11 -46.14 33.92
CA VAL A 33 1.14 -45.47 34.29
C VAL A 33 1.09 -43.97 33.91
N ALA A 34 0.46 -43.64 32.79
CA ALA A 34 0.23 -42.24 32.42
C ALA A 34 -0.68 -41.49 33.42
N HIS A 35 -1.69 -42.19 33.97
CA HIS A 35 -2.54 -41.62 35.03
C HIS A 35 -1.86 -41.54 36.44
N LYS A 36 -0.81 -42.32 36.71
CA LYS A 36 -0.11 -42.31 38.00
C LYS A 36 1.13 -41.40 38.04
N SER A 37 1.65 -40.97 36.87
CA SER A 37 2.86 -40.10 36.81
C SER A 37 2.51 -38.59 36.86
N GLY A 38 1.26 -38.25 37.06
CA GLY A 38 0.76 -36.87 37.04
C GLY A 38 0.63 -36.19 38.40
N ASN A 39 1.46 -36.52 39.41
CA ASN A 39 1.39 -35.74 40.65
C ASN A 39 2.75 -35.74 41.38
N SER A 40 3.66 -34.86 40.95
CA SER A 40 4.64 -34.28 41.85
C SER A 40 5.12 -32.91 41.27
N GLY A 41 4.60 -31.85 41.77
CA GLY A 41 5.29 -30.60 42.01
C GLY A 41 5.47 -29.66 40.85
N PHE A 42 4.40 -28.99 40.43
CA PHE A 42 4.44 -27.56 40.12
C PHE A 42 3.00 -27.04 40.20
N GLN A 43 2.59 -26.55 41.36
CA GLN A 43 1.34 -25.72 41.49
C GLN A 43 1.66 -24.33 40.93
N GLY A 44 1.63 -24.21 39.63
CA GLY A 44 1.40 -22.94 38.90
C GLY A 44 0.05 -23.07 38.24
N ASN A 45 -0.86 -22.20 38.59
CA ASN A 45 -2.21 -22.06 38.02
C ASN A 45 -2.11 -21.59 36.56
N ASN A 46 -1.65 -22.45 35.66
CA ASN A 46 -1.62 -22.23 34.21
C ASN A 46 -2.47 -23.30 33.53
N GLN A 47 -3.78 -23.26 33.77
CA GLN A 47 -4.71 -23.85 32.83
C GLN A 47 -4.72 -22.93 31.58
N LEU A 48 -4.07 -23.39 30.50
CA LEU A 48 -4.28 -22.80 29.18
C LEU A 48 -5.81 -22.75 28.94
N PRO A 49 -6.35 -21.63 28.47
CA PRO A 49 -7.78 -21.53 28.18
C PRO A 49 -8.20 -22.71 27.31
N VAL A 50 -9.34 -23.34 27.65
CA VAL A 50 -9.89 -24.52 26.97
C VAL A 50 -10.05 -24.33 25.45
N GLU A 51 -10.08 -23.10 24.97
CA GLU A 51 -10.08 -22.76 23.56
C GLU A 51 -8.76 -23.13 22.85
N TYR A 52 -7.59 -23.07 23.51
CA TYR A 52 -6.31 -23.48 22.91
C TYR A 52 -6.23 -25.01 22.72
N ALA A 53 -6.86 -25.80 23.58
CA ALA A 53 -6.86 -27.25 23.45
C ALA A 53 -7.73 -27.75 22.26
N LYS A 54 -8.72 -26.97 21.81
CA LYS A 54 -9.54 -27.31 20.64
C LYS A 54 -8.77 -27.13 19.31
N PHE A 55 -7.76 -26.29 19.26
CA PHE A 55 -6.93 -26.14 18.07
C PHE A 55 -5.91 -27.26 17.88
N ALA A 56 -5.51 -27.94 18.94
CA ALA A 56 -4.53 -29.02 18.89
C ALA A 56 -5.04 -30.34 18.27
N HIS A 57 -6.36 -30.49 18.10
CA HIS A 57 -6.96 -31.71 17.55
C HIS A 57 -7.43 -31.61 16.10
N ALA A 58 -7.20 -30.48 15.41
CA ALA A 58 -7.70 -30.27 14.04
C ALA A 58 -6.63 -30.30 12.94
N SER A 59 -5.40 -30.70 13.24
CA SER A 59 -4.37 -30.79 12.22
C SER A 59 -4.18 -32.22 11.70
N ASN A 60 -5.05 -32.66 10.80
CA ASN A 60 -4.53 -33.44 9.69
C ASN A 60 -3.60 -32.48 8.93
N ALA A 61 -2.30 -32.57 9.16
CA ALA A 61 -1.29 -31.83 8.40
C ALA A 61 -1.39 -32.33 6.96
N MET A 62 -2.21 -31.66 6.15
CA MET A 62 -2.14 -31.83 4.70
C MET A 62 -0.77 -31.32 4.28
N GLU A 63 -0.03 -32.13 3.55
CA GLU A 63 1.18 -31.67 2.87
C GLU A 63 0.80 -30.42 2.06
N THR A 64 1.43 -29.28 2.36
CA THR A 64 1.14 -28.04 1.66
C THR A 64 1.93 -28.05 0.37
N ASP A 65 1.25 -28.35 -0.74
CA ASP A 65 1.80 -28.27 -2.09
C ASP A 65 1.56 -26.88 -2.65
N PHE A 66 2.62 -26.19 -3.03
CA PHE A 66 2.58 -24.84 -3.60
C PHE A 66 2.61 -24.82 -5.14
N THR A 67 2.76 -25.97 -5.79
CA THR A 67 2.95 -26.03 -7.26
C THR A 67 1.79 -25.42 -8.01
N VAL A 68 0.54 -25.72 -7.62
CA VAL A 68 -0.65 -25.15 -8.26
C VAL A 68 -0.74 -23.64 -8.06
N ALA A 69 -0.50 -23.16 -6.84
CA ALA A 69 -0.54 -21.73 -6.54
C ALA A 69 0.56 -20.98 -7.29
N ALA A 70 1.76 -21.57 -7.40
CA ALA A 70 2.87 -21.00 -8.16
C ALA A 70 2.52 -20.95 -9.67
N GLU A 71 2.04 -22.06 -10.26
CA GLU A 71 1.66 -22.13 -11.68
C GLU A 71 0.59 -21.10 -12.05
N LEU A 72 -0.46 -20.95 -11.22
CA LEU A 72 -1.52 -19.98 -11.45
C LEU A 72 -1.02 -18.52 -11.39
N SER A 73 0.01 -18.25 -10.62
CA SER A 73 0.47 -16.87 -10.38
C SER A 73 1.62 -16.42 -11.26
N VAL A 74 2.56 -17.31 -11.65
CA VAL A 74 3.78 -16.93 -12.39
C VAL A 74 3.47 -16.33 -13.77
N HIS A 75 2.38 -16.77 -14.41
CA HIS A 75 2.01 -16.28 -15.74
C HIS A 75 1.41 -14.87 -15.71
N ALA A 76 0.84 -14.47 -14.59
CA ALA A 76 0.26 -13.14 -14.40
C ALA A 76 1.26 -12.13 -13.82
N VAL A 77 2.48 -12.54 -13.47
CA VAL A 77 3.53 -11.63 -12.96
C VAL A 77 4.51 -11.30 -14.07
N VAL A 78 4.75 -10.02 -14.27
CA VAL A 78 5.55 -9.45 -15.36
C VAL A 78 6.78 -8.72 -14.84
N HIS A 79 7.79 -8.60 -15.70
CA HIS A 79 8.92 -7.72 -15.48
C HIS A 79 8.58 -6.30 -15.91
N VAL A 80 8.90 -5.31 -15.08
CA VAL A 80 8.73 -3.88 -15.37
C VAL A 80 10.10 -3.23 -15.37
N LYS A 81 10.51 -2.70 -16.53
CA LYS A 81 11.74 -1.96 -16.72
C LYS A 81 11.42 -0.50 -16.98
N THR A 82 12.12 0.39 -16.30
CA THR A 82 11.92 1.83 -16.42
C THR A 82 13.23 2.54 -16.74
N LYS A 83 13.13 3.64 -17.49
CA LYS A 83 14.27 4.50 -17.82
C LYS A 83 13.95 5.92 -17.44
N THR A 84 14.83 6.53 -16.64
CA THR A 84 14.70 7.91 -16.18
C THR A 84 15.91 8.71 -16.61
N PRO A 85 15.74 9.87 -17.27
CA PRO A 85 16.86 10.75 -17.57
C PRO A 85 17.41 11.34 -16.27
N ILE A 86 18.72 11.23 -16.05
CA ILE A 86 19.37 11.78 -14.84
C ILE A 86 19.49 13.29 -15.00
N LYS A 87 18.71 14.05 -14.22
CA LYS A 87 18.94 15.50 -14.02
C LYS A 87 20.00 15.66 -12.92
N TYR A 88 21.12 16.29 -13.23
CA TYR A 88 22.26 16.47 -12.31
C TYR A 88 21.92 17.13 -10.96
N GLN A 89 20.82 17.86 -10.85
CA GLN A 89 20.37 18.51 -9.61
C GLN A 89 19.50 17.61 -8.69
N GLN A 90 18.95 16.52 -9.18
CA GLN A 90 18.10 15.60 -8.38
C GLN A 90 18.85 14.42 -7.77
N MET A 91 20.15 14.28 -8.06
CA MET A 91 20.94 13.14 -7.59
C MET A 91 21.07 13.08 -6.06
N ASP A 92 21.02 14.23 -5.38
CA ASP A 92 21.12 14.34 -3.93
C ASP A 92 19.77 14.01 -3.23
N ASP A 93 18.64 14.32 -3.85
CA ASP A 93 17.30 14.05 -3.27
C ASP A 93 16.95 12.56 -3.35
N PHE A 94 17.21 11.89 -4.48
CA PHE A 94 17.02 10.45 -4.62
C PHE A 94 17.94 9.63 -3.72
N GLN A 95 19.19 10.05 -3.53
CA GLN A 95 20.15 9.40 -2.63
C GLN A 95 19.77 9.58 -1.15
N ASN A 96 19.01 10.60 -0.81
CA ASN A 96 18.52 10.86 0.53
C ASN A 96 17.11 10.32 0.79
N ASP A 97 16.40 9.82 -0.23
CA ASP A 97 15.09 9.21 -0.06
C ASP A 97 15.21 7.97 0.85
N PRO A 98 14.52 7.92 2.00
CA PRO A 98 14.54 6.80 2.92
C PRO A 98 14.15 5.48 2.25
N PHE A 99 13.21 5.51 1.30
CA PHE A 99 12.73 4.35 0.55
C PHE A 99 13.80 3.80 -0.38
N PHE A 100 14.46 4.69 -1.15
CA PHE A 100 15.53 4.30 -2.06
C PHE A 100 16.73 3.71 -1.30
N ARG A 101 17.17 4.35 -0.20
CA ARG A 101 18.26 3.86 0.65
C ARG A 101 17.94 2.54 1.33
N TYR A 102 16.68 2.39 1.73
CA TYR A 102 16.19 1.20 2.39
C TYR A 102 16.14 -0.01 1.45
N PHE A 103 15.81 0.22 0.17
CA PHE A 103 15.60 -0.82 -0.82
C PHE A 103 16.83 -1.13 -1.68
N PHE A 104 17.61 -0.11 -2.06
CA PHE A 104 18.78 -0.23 -2.96
C PHE A 104 20.13 -0.11 -2.25
N GLY A 105 20.15 0.12 -0.95
CA GLY A 105 21.37 0.34 -0.17
C GLY A 105 21.91 1.76 -0.32
N ASP A 106 22.98 2.10 0.46
CA ASP A 106 23.61 3.43 0.40
C ASP A 106 24.56 3.51 -0.82
N PRO A 107 24.24 4.31 -1.85
CA PRO A 107 25.06 4.41 -3.06
C PRO A 107 26.43 5.01 -2.82
N ARG A 108 26.69 5.60 -1.64
CA ARG A 108 27.99 6.20 -1.28
C ARG A 108 29.12 5.19 -1.14
N GLN A 109 28.81 3.89 -0.98
CA GLN A 109 29.85 2.86 -0.84
C GLN A 109 30.45 2.39 -2.17
N ASN A 110 29.81 2.65 -3.32
CA ASN A 110 30.22 2.10 -4.62
C ASN A 110 30.87 3.11 -5.60
N ASN A 111 31.12 4.37 -5.20
CA ASN A 111 31.48 5.43 -6.15
C ASN A 111 32.98 5.75 -6.25
N ARG A 112 33.87 4.72 -6.19
CA ARG A 112 35.33 4.99 -6.35
C ARG A 112 35.91 4.75 -7.75
N GLN A 113 35.14 4.39 -8.76
CA GLN A 113 35.67 4.18 -10.12
C GLN A 113 34.67 4.49 -11.23
N ARG A 114 34.45 5.76 -11.58
CA ARG A 114 33.97 6.13 -12.93
C ARG A 114 34.31 7.60 -13.20
N GLN A 115 35.51 7.84 -13.68
CA GLN A 115 35.86 9.08 -14.42
C GLN A 115 35.86 8.76 -15.91
N ASN A 116 35.27 9.70 -16.68
CA ASN A 116 35.34 9.87 -18.15
C ASN A 116 34.50 8.92 -19.03
N LYS A 117 33.32 9.46 -19.44
CA LYS A 117 32.94 9.57 -20.87
C LYS A 117 31.74 10.50 -21.01
N GLN A 118 31.96 11.65 -21.60
CA GLN A 118 30.95 12.57 -22.11
C GLN A 118 30.27 11.94 -23.33
N LYS A 119 28.94 11.85 -23.31
CA LYS A 119 27.93 12.14 -24.35
C LYS A 119 26.68 11.32 -24.05
N GLU A 120 25.54 12.03 -24.03
CA GLU A 120 24.18 11.63 -23.61
C GLU A 120 23.98 11.68 -22.08
N ALA A 121 22.90 12.33 -21.65
CA ALA A 121 22.52 12.30 -20.24
C ALA A 121 22.42 10.83 -19.81
N PRO A 122 23.14 10.41 -18.76
CA PRO A 122 23.12 9.01 -18.36
C PRO A 122 21.69 8.66 -17.94
N MET A 123 21.09 7.66 -18.61
CA MET A 123 19.79 7.10 -18.27
C MET A 123 19.98 6.16 -17.09
N GLN A 124 19.23 6.38 -16.03
CA GLN A 124 19.13 5.41 -14.93
C GLN A 124 18.08 4.37 -15.29
N GLU A 125 18.46 3.12 -15.32
CA GLU A 125 17.56 2.00 -15.48
C GLU A 125 17.16 1.47 -14.10
N ALA A 126 15.86 1.35 -13.84
CA ALA A 126 15.33 0.65 -12.69
C ALA A 126 14.47 -0.52 -13.15
N SER A 127 14.31 -1.50 -12.29
CA SER A 127 13.50 -2.68 -12.59
C SER A 127 12.68 -3.11 -11.39
N GLY A 128 11.50 -3.61 -11.67
CA GLY A 128 10.57 -4.18 -10.72
C GLY A 128 9.72 -5.26 -11.37
N SER A 129 8.64 -5.59 -10.70
CA SER A 129 7.62 -6.52 -11.17
C SER A 129 6.27 -5.83 -11.28
N GLY A 130 5.33 -6.46 -11.94
CA GLY A 130 3.94 -6.04 -11.99
C GLY A 130 3.01 -7.26 -12.01
N VAL A 131 1.75 -7.04 -11.68
CA VAL A 131 0.71 -8.08 -11.65
C VAL A 131 -0.39 -7.73 -12.64
N ILE A 132 -0.64 -8.60 -13.62
CA ILE A 132 -1.74 -8.44 -14.59
C ILE A 132 -3.07 -8.70 -13.86
N ILE A 133 -3.94 -7.69 -13.86
CA ILE A 133 -5.25 -7.73 -13.18
C ILE A 133 -6.44 -7.73 -14.14
N SER A 134 -6.18 -7.60 -15.43
CA SER A 134 -7.22 -7.69 -16.46
C SER A 134 -6.66 -8.21 -17.79
N ASN A 135 -7.49 -8.93 -18.53
CA ASN A 135 -7.12 -9.55 -19.81
C ASN A 135 -6.83 -8.53 -20.93
N ASP A 136 -7.24 -7.28 -20.76
CA ASP A 136 -7.01 -6.17 -21.67
C ASP A 136 -5.74 -5.37 -21.36
N GLY A 137 -4.94 -5.78 -20.35
CA GLY A 137 -3.59 -5.27 -20.12
C GLY A 137 -3.43 -4.25 -19.01
N TYR A 138 -4.34 -4.14 -18.05
CA TYR A 138 -4.09 -3.40 -16.80
C TYR A 138 -3.17 -4.21 -15.89
N ILE A 139 -2.14 -3.53 -15.37
CA ILE A 139 -1.10 -4.11 -14.52
C ILE A 139 -0.93 -3.23 -13.29
N VAL A 140 -0.93 -3.84 -12.11
CA VAL A 140 -0.59 -3.17 -10.85
C VAL A 140 0.90 -3.35 -10.59
N THR A 141 1.55 -2.28 -10.15
CA THR A 141 2.94 -2.29 -9.66
C THR A 141 3.07 -1.31 -8.50
N ASN A 142 4.26 -1.11 -7.95
CA ASN A 142 4.50 -0.05 -6.97
C ASN A 142 4.70 1.31 -7.65
N ASN A 143 4.31 2.38 -6.93
CA ASN A 143 4.55 3.75 -7.38
C ASN A 143 6.05 4.01 -7.57
N HIS A 144 6.89 3.64 -6.59
CA HIS A 144 8.34 3.85 -6.67
C HIS A 144 9.03 3.16 -7.86
N VAL A 145 8.40 2.14 -8.48
CA VAL A 145 8.93 1.47 -9.68
C VAL A 145 8.75 2.34 -10.92
N VAL A 146 7.68 3.16 -10.97
CA VAL A 146 7.31 3.94 -12.16
C VAL A 146 7.37 5.46 -11.94
N ASP A 147 7.69 5.91 -10.75
CA ASP A 147 7.73 7.34 -10.40
C ASP A 147 8.84 8.07 -11.16
N GLY A 148 8.53 9.25 -11.72
CA GLY A 148 9.46 10.07 -12.48
C GLY A 148 9.98 9.44 -13.78
N THR A 149 9.39 8.32 -14.25
CA THR A 149 9.86 7.63 -15.47
C THR A 149 9.09 8.07 -16.70
N SER A 150 9.82 8.27 -17.80
CA SER A 150 9.22 8.61 -19.11
C SER A 150 9.04 7.39 -20.02
N ASP A 151 9.77 6.30 -19.79
CA ASP A 151 9.77 5.10 -20.64
C ASP A 151 9.62 3.85 -19.77
N ILE A 152 8.49 3.16 -19.94
CA ILE A 152 8.15 1.95 -19.20
C ILE A 152 8.01 0.80 -20.22
N GLU A 153 8.78 -0.25 -19.99
CA GLU A 153 8.74 -1.46 -20.76
C GLU A 153 8.29 -2.63 -19.87
N VAL A 154 7.31 -3.38 -20.33
CA VAL A 154 6.78 -4.56 -19.64
C VAL A 154 7.10 -5.79 -20.45
N THR A 155 7.79 -6.74 -19.83
CA THR A 155 8.04 -8.07 -20.43
C THR A 155 7.20 -9.12 -19.71
N LEU A 156 6.38 -9.83 -20.47
CA LEU A 156 5.53 -10.91 -19.97
C LEU A 156 6.36 -12.17 -19.67
N ASN A 157 5.78 -13.11 -18.95
CA ASN A 157 6.42 -14.41 -18.67
C ASN A 157 6.72 -15.23 -19.94
N ASP A 158 5.94 -15.03 -21.02
CA ASP A 158 6.17 -15.63 -22.35
C ASP A 158 7.19 -14.85 -23.21
N LYS A 159 7.89 -13.87 -22.64
CA LYS A 159 8.93 -13.02 -23.23
C LYS A 159 8.44 -11.98 -24.25
N ARG A 160 7.14 -11.82 -24.46
CA ARG A 160 6.61 -10.68 -25.22
C ARG A 160 6.84 -9.39 -24.47
N THR A 161 7.24 -8.34 -25.17
CA THR A 161 7.59 -7.04 -24.59
C THR A 161 6.66 -5.95 -25.14
N PHE A 162 6.19 -5.08 -24.28
CA PHE A 162 5.25 -4.01 -24.59
C PHE A 162 5.67 -2.70 -23.93
N LYS A 163 5.38 -1.59 -24.59
CA LYS A 163 5.41 -0.27 -23.95
C LYS A 163 4.20 -0.10 -23.04
N ALA A 164 4.40 0.45 -21.87
CA ALA A 164 3.32 0.70 -20.93
C ALA A 164 3.12 2.21 -20.72
N LYS A 165 1.87 2.58 -20.37
CA LYS A 165 1.50 3.94 -19.97
C LYS A 165 1.06 3.90 -18.52
N VAL A 166 1.46 4.91 -17.72
CA VAL A 166 0.91 5.10 -16.37
C VAL A 166 -0.51 5.62 -16.53
N ILE A 167 -1.48 4.91 -15.95
CA ILE A 167 -2.89 5.32 -15.88
C ILE A 167 -3.11 6.20 -14.66
N GLY A 168 -2.40 5.90 -13.57
CA GLY A 168 -2.37 6.68 -12.36
C GLY A 168 -1.51 6.02 -11.30
N ALA A 169 -1.09 6.79 -10.33
CA ALA A 169 -0.27 6.35 -9.23
C ALA A 169 -0.75 6.96 -7.91
N ASP A 170 -0.45 6.30 -6.82
CA ASP A 170 -0.77 6.74 -5.48
C ASP A 170 0.46 6.63 -4.58
N PRO A 171 1.20 7.73 -4.42
CA PRO A 171 2.37 7.77 -3.55
C PRO A 171 2.07 7.48 -2.07
N ASN A 172 0.82 7.66 -1.63
CA ASN A 172 0.45 7.43 -0.22
C ASN A 172 0.32 5.95 0.14
N THR A 173 0.10 5.06 -0.84
CA THR A 173 0.04 3.60 -0.65
C THR A 173 1.14 2.88 -1.39
N ASP A 174 1.97 3.61 -2.15
CA ASP A 174 2.99 3.06 -3.03
C ASP A 174 2.42 2.09 -4.08
N ILE A 175 1.24 2.38 -4.64
CA ILE A 175 0.60 1.59 -5.71
C ILE A 175 0.49 2.43 -6.98
N ALA A 176 0.77 1.81 -8.13
CA ALA A 176 0.54 2.38 -9.45
C ALA A 176 -0.22 1.40 -10.36
N LEU A 177 -0.99 1.96 -11.27
CA LEU A 177 -1.68 1.25 -12.33
C LEU A 177 -1.10 1.65 -13.67
N ILE A 178 -0.58 0.69 -14.41
CA ILE A 178 -0.05 0.87 -15.76
C ILE A 178 -0.87 0.05 -16.76
N LYS A 179 -0.77 0.39 -18.03
CA LYS A 179 -1.54 -0.24 -19.13
C LYS A 179 -0.63 -0.56 -20.31
N ILE A 180 -0.71 -1.78 -20.79
CA ILE A 180 -0.12 -2.22 -22.06
C ILE A 180 -1.22 -2.45 -23.09
N ASP A 181 -0.88 -2.32 -24.37
CA ASP A 181 -1.79 -2.64 -25.48
C ASP A 181 -1.64 -4.11 -25.86
N ALA A 182 -2.34 -4.97 -25.13
CA ALA A 182 -2.36 -6.41 -25.34
C ALA A 182 -3.74 -6.98 -24.93
N LYS A 183 -4.08 -8.15 -25.46
CA LYS A 183 -5.35 -8.85 -25.19
C LYS A 183 -5.07 -10.28 -24.80
N ASP A 184 -6.08 -10.93 -24.25
CA ASP A 184 -6.06 -12.34 -23.86
C ASP A 184 -4.89 -12.69 -22.92
N LEU A 185 -4.63 -11.79 -21.98
CA LEU A 185 -3.57 -11.93 -21.00
C LEU A 185 -4.01 -12.81 -19.83
N PRO A 186 -3.09 -13.59 -19.24
CA PRO A 186 -3.35 -14.31 -18.00
C PRO A 186 -3.58 -13.31 -16.86
N VAL A 187 -4.64 -13.53 -16.09
CA VAL A 187 -5.07 -12.63 -15.00
C VAL A 187 -5.04 -13.38 -13.70
N ILE A 188 -4.52 -12.75 -12.65
CA ILE A 188 -4.57 -13.28 -11.30
C ILE A 188 -5.92 -12.95 -10.65
N ALA A 189 -6.50 -13.93 -9.95
CA ALA A 189 -7.71 -13.72 -9.19
C ALA A 189 -7.41 -12.95 -7.89
N PHE A 190 -8.23 -11.97 -7.55
CA PHE A 190 -8.14 -11.30 -6.26
C PHE A 190 -8.61 -12.21 -5.13
N GLY A 191 -7.82 -12.33 -4.08
CA GLY A 191 -8.17 -12.95 -2.81
C GLY A 191 -8.73 -11.92 -1.81
N ASN A 192 -8.66 -12.28 -0.53
CA ASN A 192 -9.12 -11.43 0.56
C ASN A 192 -8.02 -11.30 1.63
N SER A 193 -7.36 -10.13 1.68
CA SER A 193 -6.32 -9.85 2.68
C SER A 193 -6.86 -9.69 4.11
N ASP A 194 -8.15 -9.38 4.27
CA ASP A 194 -8.75 -9.20 5.60
C ASP A 194 -8.88 -10.52 6.33
N SER A 195 -9.19 -11.59 5.59
CA SER A 195 -9.34 -12.94 6.13
C SER A 195 -8.03 -13.64 6.46
N LEU A 196 -6.89 -13.15 5.96
CA LEU A 196 -5.58 -13.69 6.26
C LEU A 196 -5.31 -13.69 7.77
N LYS A 197 -4.73 -14.79 8.25
CA LYS A 197 -4.31 -14.94 9.64
C LYS A 197 -2.80 -15.07 9.71
N VAL A 198 -2.22 -14.61 10.81
CA VAL A 198 -0.80 -14.85 11.13
C VAL A 198 -0.56 -16.37 11.19
N GLY A 199 0.49 -16.82 10.52
CA GLY A 199 0.82 -18.23 10.36
C GLY A 199 0.30 -18.88 9.07
N GLU A 200 -0.59 -18.23 8.30
CA GLU A 200 -1.01 -18.74 7.00
C GLU A 200 0.11 -18.67 5.98
N TRP A 201 0.23 -19.71 5.14
CA TRP A 201 1.19 -19.76 4.05
C TRP A 201 0.86 -18.76 2.95
N VAL A 202 1.90 -18.10 2.46
CA VAL A 202 1.84 -17.18 1.31
C VAL A 202 3.06 -17.39 0.42
N LEU A 203 2.90 -17.06 -0.87
CA LEU A 203 3.98 -17.10 -1.85
C LEU A 203 4.24 -15.67 -2.35
N ALA A 204 5.49 -15.25 -2.34
CA ALA A 204 5.93 -14.03 -3.01
C ALA A 204 6.42 -14.38 -4.41
N VAL A 205 5.80 -13.76 -5.42
CA VAL A 205 6.07 -13.99 -6.83
C VAL A 205 6.54 -12.68 -7.46
N GLY A 206 7.68 -12.72 -8.12
CA GLY A 206 8.24 -11.60 -8.86
C GLY A 206 8.90 -12.06 -10.15
N ASN A 207 9.28 -11.12 -11.00
CA ASN A 207 10.04 -11.39 -12.22
C ASN A 207 11.30 -10.49 -12.26
N PRO A 208 12.26 -10.74 -11.37
CA PRO A 208 13.50 -9.98 -11.33
C PRO A 208 14.37 -10.30 -12.56
N PHE A 209 15.08 -9.29 -13.05
CA PHE A 209 16.11 -9.44 -14.09
C PHE A 209 15.63 -9.99 -15.45
N ASN A 210 14.33 -9.99 -15.74
CA ASN A 210 13.78 -10.49 -17.00
C ASN A 210 14.21 -11.94 -17.35
N LEU A 211 14.39 -12.78 -16.34
CA LEU A 211 14.74 -14.21 -16.54
C LEU A 211 13.47 -15.05 -16.65
N THR A 212 12.95 -15.47 -15.53
CA THR A 212 11.69 -16.19 -15.36
C THR A 212 11.11 -15.78 -14.00
N SER A 213 9.80 -15.88 -13.86
CA SER A 213 9.16 -15.58 -12.59
C SER A 213 9.78 -16.44 -11.48
N THR A 214 10.11 -15.78 -10.36
CA THR A 214 10.67 -16.40 -9.15
C THR A 214 9.58 -16.49 -8.11
N VAL A 215 9.47 -17.64 -7.45
CA VAL A 215 8.51 -17.90 -6.38
C VAL A 215 9.26 -18.24 -5.11
N THR A 216 8.91 -17.59 -4.00
CA THR A 216 9.40 -17.93 -2.66
C THR A 216 8.21 -18.13 -1.73
N ALA A 217 8.32 -19.04 -0.77
CA ALA A 217 7.28 -19.36 0.19
C ALA A 217 7.65 -18.87 1.59
N GLY A 218 6.65 -18.48 2.34
CA GLY A 218 6.73 -18.09 3.73
C GLY A 218 5.34 -18.00 4.35
N ILE A 219 5.23 -17.39 5.52
CA ILE A 219 3.97 -17.22 6.22
C ILE A 219 3.62 -15.74 6.38
N VAL A 220 2.38 -15.46 6.69
CA VAL A 220 1.98 -14.17 7.23
C VAL A 220 2.57 -14.03 8.62
N SER A 221 3.63 -13.22 8.77
CA SER A 221 4.33 -13.03 10.04
C SER A 221 3.61 -12.00 10.93
N ALA A 222 2.97 -11.00 10.32
CA ALA A 222 2.15 -9.99 11.01
C ALA A 222 1.23 -9.26 10.00
N LYS A 223 0.28 -8.49 10.51
CA LYS A 223 -0.60 -7.61 9.72
C LYS A 223 -0.53 -6.19 10.27
N ALA A 224 -0.99 -5.24 9.46
CA ALA A 224 -1.10 -3.82 9.82
C ALA A 224 0.24 -3.19 10.30
N ARG A 225 1.36 -3.59 9.67
CA ARG A 225 2.67 -3.02 10.00
C ARG A 225 2.89 -1.68 9.32
N SER A 226 3.34 -0.70 10.12
CA SER A 226 3.95 0.53 9.60
C SER A 226 5.45 0.46 9.89
N ILE A 227 6.23 0.80 8.87
CA ILE A 227 7.69 0.82 8.94
C ILE A 227 8.26 2.20 8.57
N ASN A 228 7.37 3.19 8.38
CA ASN A 228 7.65 4.61 8.12
C ASN A 228 8.59 4.82 6.92
N ILE A 229 8.30 4.13 5.81
CA ILE A 229 9.08 4.23 4.55
C ILE A 229 8.39 5.11 3.52
N ILE A 230 7.06 5.24 3.57
CA ILE A 230 6.31 6.05 2.61
C ILE A 230 6.45 7.53 2.99
N ASN A 231 7.24 8.25 2.19
CA ASN A 231 7.45 9.67 2.37
C ASN A 231 6.36 10.49 1.66
N SER A 232 5.18 10.57 2.25
CA SER A 232 4.05 11.33 1.73
C SER A 232 3.37 12.12 2.86
N GLN A 233 2.50 13.06 2.49
CA GLN A 233 1.78 13.89 3.48
C GLN A 233 0.80 13.07 4.33
N ILE A 234 0.22 12.01 3.77
CA ILE A 234 -0.77 11.16 4.45
C ILE A 234 -0.47 9.70 4.07
N PRO A 235 0.61 9.11 4.59
CA PRO A 235 0.98 7.75 4.27
C PRO A 235 -0.06 6.78 4.82
N ILE A 236 -0.38 5.74 4.06
CA ILE A 236 -1.17 4.60 4.51
C ILE A 236 -0.27 3.38 4.49
N GLU A 237 0.31 3.10 5.63
CA GLU A 237 1.14 1.93 5.86
C GLU A 237 0.38 0.94 6.74
N SER A 238 -0.18 -0.08 6.13
CA SER A 238 -0.82 -1.22 6.79
C SER A 238 -0.36 -2.50 6.12
N PHE A 239 0.96 -2.72 6.12
CA PHE A 239 1.55 -3.82 5.38
C PHE A 239 1.26 -5.19 5.98
N ILE A 240 1.13 -6.20 5.11
CA ILE A 240 1.29 -7.59 5.46
C ILE A 240 2.79 -7.85 5.58
N GLN A 241 3.25 -8.31 6.74
CA GLN A 241 4.61 -8.78 6.93
C GLN A 241 4.69 -10.28 6.63
N THR A 242 5.70 -10.71 5.89
CA THR A 242 5.98 -12.11 5.58
C THR A 242 7.47 -12.40 5.66
N ASP A 243 7.81 -13.66 5.89
CA ASP A 243 9.17 -14.20 5.78
C ASP A 243 9.41 -14.92 4.44
N ALA A 244 8.46 -14.86 3.50
CA ALA A 244 8.73 -15.18 2.10
C ALA A 244 9.83 -14.25 1.56
N ALA A 245 10.87 -14.79 0.95
CA ALA A 245 12.03 -14.01 0.54
C ALA A 245 11.68 -13.04 -0.61
N VAL A 246 11.75 -11.75 -0.33
CA VAL A 246 11.61 -10.66 -1.31
C VAL A 246 12.96 -9.97 -1.46
N ASN A 247 13.39 -9.75 -2.70
CA ASN A 247 14.63 -9.07 -3.03
C ASN A 247 14.37 -7.97 -4.09
N PRO A 248 15.32 -7.05 -4.33
CA PRO A 248 15.22 -6.06 -5.40
C PRO A 248 14.83 -6.70 -6.74
N GLY A 249 13.80 -6.13 -7.38
CA GLY A 249 13.17 -6.67 -8.58
C GLY A 249 11.85 -7.41 -8.33
N ASN A 250 11.56 -7.87 -7.10
CA ASN A 250 10.26 -8.44 -6.74
C ASN A 250 9.21 -7.36 -6.38
N SER A 251 9.63 -6.12 -6.14
CA SER A 251 8.72 -4.99 -5.86
C SER A 251 7.72 -4.80 -6.98
N GLY A 252 6.45 -4.65 -6.66
CA GLY A 252 5.32 -4.63 -7.58
C GLY A 252 4.80 -6.01 -7.98
N GLY A 253 5.49 -7.09 -7.57
CA GLY A 253 5.06 -8.48 -7.78
C GLY A 253 3.96 -8.92 -6.82
N ALA A 254 3.47 -10.13 -6.99
CA ALA A 254 2.34 -10.67 -6.25
C ALA A 254 2.75 -11.28 -4.91
N LEU A 255 1.96 -11.05 -3.86
CA LEU A 255 1.86 -11.94 -2.72
C LEU A 255 0.54 -12.71 -2.86
N VAL A 256 0.62 -14.04 -2.92
CA VAL A 256 -0.55 -14.90 -3.13
C VAL A 256 -0.74 -15.89 -1.98
N ASN A 257 -1.99 -16.31 -1.78
CA ASN A 257 -2.31 -17.41 -0.86
C ASN A 257 -2.02 -18.78 -1.52
N THR A 258 -2.25 -19.86 -0.79
CA THR A 258 -2.05 -21.24 -1.28
C THR A 258 -3.01 -21.64 -2.42
N HIS A 259 -4.01 -20.83 -2.72
CA HIS A 259 -4.93 -21.02 -3.86
C HIS A 259 -4.51 -20.20 -5.10
N GLY A 260 -3.36 -19.53 -5.07
CA GLY A 260 -2.90 -18.68 -6.16
C GLY A 260 -3.66 -17.34 -6.29
N GLN A 261 -4.43 -16.95 -5.27
CA GLN A 261 -5.16 -15.67 -5.28
C GLN A 261 -4.30 -14.55 -4.72
N LEU A 262 -4.35 -13.39 -5.35
CA LEU A 262 -3.63 -12.19 -4.94
C LEU A 262 -4.13 -11.69 -3.59
N VAL A 263 -3.25 -11.63 -2.60
CA VAL A 263 -3.56 -11.11 -1.25
C VAL A 263 -2.77 -9.85 -0.92
N GLY A 264 -1.74 -9.53 -1.72
CA GLY A 264 -0.98 -8.29 -1.57
C GLY A 264 -0.04 -8.03 -2.75
N ILE A 265 0.55 -6.83 -2.77
CA ILE A 265 1.63 -6.43 -3.71
C ILE A 265 2.92 -6.30 -2.91
N ASN A 266 3.94 -7.09 -3.27
CA ASN A 266 5.26 -7.02 -2.65
C ASN A 266 5.86 -5.63 -2.84
N THR A 267 6.30 -4.99 -1.76
CA THR A 267 6.65 -3.57 -1.79
C THR A 267 8.03 -3.30 -1.22
N ALA A 268 8.36 -3.82 -0.04
CA ALA A 268 9.58 -3.47 0.68
C ALA A 268 10.15 -4.63 1.49
N ILE A 269 11.41 -4.49 1.90
CA ILE A 269 12.08 -5.37 2.88
C ILE A 269 12.65 -4.52 4.01
N ALA A 270 12.66 -5.02 5.26
CA ALA A 270 13.45 -4.40 6.32
C ALA A 270 14.85 -5.00 6.32
N SER A 271 15.83 -4.21 5.87
CA SER A 271 17.20 -4.67 5.72
C SER A 271 18.19 -3.52 5.93
N GLN A 272 19.30 -3.80 6.60
CA GLN A 272 20.42 -2.85 6.73
C GLN A 272 21.38 -2.91 5.54
N THR A 273 21.35 -4.01 4.78
CA THR A 273 22.27 -4.28 3.67
C THR A 273 21.62 -4.17 2.30
N GLY A 274 20.30 -3.92 2.22
CA GLY A 274 19.53 -3.93 0.97
C GLY A 274 19.20 -5.33 0.44
N THR A 275 19.53 -6.41 1.18
CA THR A 275 19.16 -7.79 0.85
C THR A 275 18.17 -8.32 1.86
N TYR A 276 17.39 -9.32 1.49
CA TYR A 276 16.41 -9.97 2.37
C TYR A 276 17.06 -10.45 3.68
N ALA A 277 16.43 -10.10 4.80
CA ALA A 277 16.88 -10.42 6.15
C ALA A 277 15.76 -10.99 7.04
N GLY A 278 14.79 -11.69 6.46
CA GLY A 278 13.66 -12.30 7.19
C GLY A 278 12.42 -11.39 7.33
N TYR A 279 12.45 -10.19 6.79
CA TYR A 279 11.34 -9.23 6.91
C TYR A 279 11.00 -8.66 5.54
N ALA A 280 9.88 -9.09 4.98
CA ALA A 280 9.31 -8.56 3.75
C ALA A 280 7.90 -7.99 4.02
N PHE A 281 7.48 -7.03 3.20
CA PHE A 281 6.25 -6.29 3.38
C PHE A 281 5.50 -6.17 2.06
N ALA A 282 4.18 -6.35 2.12
CA ALA A 282 3.30 -6.23 0.97
C ALA A 282 2.09 -5.33 1.30
N VAL A 283 1.67 -4.52 0.34
CA VAL A 283 0.43 -3.74 0.42
C VAL A 283 -0.75 -4.70 0.32
N PRO A 284 -1.71 -4.71 1.28
CA PRO A 284 -2.88 -5.59 1.26
C PRO A 284 -3.72 -5.40 0.01
N VAL A 285 -4.26 -6.49 -0.53
CA VAL A 285 -5.09 -6.45 -1.75
C VAL A 285 -6.36 -5.61 -1.57
N SER A 286 -6.89 -5.47 -0.37
CA SER A 286 -8.03 -4.59 -0.08
C SER A 286 -7.73 -3.12 -0.40
N ILE A 287 -6.51 -2.65 -0.09
CA ILE A 287 -6.02 -1.32 -0.46
C ILE A 287 -5.82 -1.23 -1.98
N VAL A 288 -5.18 -2.25 -2.57
CA VAL A 288 -4.92 -2.31 -4.02
C VAL A 288 -6.20 -2.20 -4.84
N GLN A 289 -7.23 -2.98 -4.48
CA GLN A 289 -8.53 -2.96 -5.17
C GLN A 289 -9.16 -1.58 -5.15
N LYS A 290 -9.14 -0.90 -4.02
CA LYS A 290 -9.68 0.46 -3.87
C LYS A 290 -8.91 1.45 -4.73
N VAL A 291 -7.58 1.43 -4.68
CA VAL A 291 -6.71 2.31 -5.46
C VAL A 291 -6.93 2.11 -6.96
N VAL A 292 -6.95 0.86 -7.43
CA VAL A 292 -7.20 0.52 -8.84
C VAL A 292 -8.59 0.97 -9.30
N ALA A 293 -9.63 0.70 -8.50
CA ALA A 293 -11.00 1.10 -8.83
C ALA A 293 -11.12 2.63 -8.97
N ASP A 294 -10.51 3.38 -8.07
CA ASP A 294 -10.53 4.83 -8.10
C ASP A 294 -9.75 5.39 -9.30
N ILE A 295 -8.53 4.91 -9.53
CA ILE A 295 -7.71 5.36 -10.66
C ILE A 295 -8.44 5.08 -11.97
N ARG A 296 -9.04 3.91 -12.15
CA ARG A 296 -9.81 3.58 -13.37
C ARG A 296 -11.04 4.46 -13.56
N LYS A 297 -11.70 4.83 -12.49
CA LYS A 297 -12.96 5.59 -12.55
C LYS A 297 -12.77 7.09 -12.54
N TYR A 298 -11.83 7.58 -11.76
CA TYR A 298 -11.67 9.00 -11.47
C TYR A 298 -10.32 9.57 -11.93
N GLY A 299 -9.39 8.71 -12.37
CA GLY A 299 -8.00 9.07 -12.67
C GLY A 299 -7.12 9.31 -11.45
N VAL A 300 -7.71 9.41 -10.26
CA VAL A 300 -7.03 9.71 -8.99
C VAL A 300 -7.72 9.00 -7.84
N VAL A 301 -6.94 8.65 -6.81
CA VAL A 301 -7.48 7.99 -5.62
C VAL A 301 -8.32 8.96 -4.77
N GLN A 302 -9.51 8.54 -4.40
CA GLN A 302 -10.43 9.29 -3.55
C GLN A 302 -10.08 9.05 -2.07
N ARG A 303 -9.48 10.04 -1.42
CA ARG A 303 -9.07 9.95 -0.02
C ARG A 303 -10.13 10.49 0.92
N ALA A 304 -10.73 9.60 1.71
CA ALA A 304 -11.56 9.96 2.83
C ALA A 304 -10.72 10.09 4.11
N VAL A 305 -10.97 11.11 4.89
CA VAL A 305 -10.26 11.36 6.15
C VAL A 305 -11.22 11.72 7.28
N LEU A 306 -10.85 11.32 8.50
CA LEU A 306 -11.51 11.75 9.74
C LEU A 306 -11.11 13.17 10.15
N GLY A 307 -9.87 13.57 9.85
CA GLY A 307 -9.28 14.83 10.25
C GLY A 307 -8.93 14.86 11.74
N ILE A 308 -8.18 13.88 12.18
CA ILE A 308 -7.67 13.69 13.54
C ILE A 308 -6.18 13.40 13.52
N GLN A 309 -5.49 13.77 14.60
CA GLN A 309 -4.15 13.27 14.89
C GLN A 309 -4.25 12.12 15.87
N ILE A 310 -3.62 11.01 15.56
CA ILE A 310 -3.73 9.76 16.30
C ILE A 310 -2.38 9.25 16.78
N ARG A 311 -2.41 8.41 17.81
CA ARG A 311 -1.24 7.68 18.31
C ARG A 311 -1.63 6.27 18.74
N ASN A 312 -0.72 5.34 18.55
CA ASN A 312 -0.83 4.03 19.19
C ASN A 312 -0.73 4.17 20.69
N ILE A 313 -1.55 3.44 21.42
CA ILE A 313 -1.49 3.40 22.87
C ILE A 313 -0.26 2.57 23.26
N ASN A 314 0.55 3.13 24.17
CA ASN A 314 1.65 2.45 24.81
C ASN A 314 1.57 2.65 26.33
N ASP A 315 2.39 1.95 27.10
CA ASP A 315 2.39 2.01 28.56
C ASP A 315 2.51 3.46 29.11
N SER A 316 3.38 4.26 28.49
CA SER A 316 3.56 5.66 28.89
C SER A 316 2.30 6.50 28.67
N ILE A 317 1.62 6.34 27.54
CA ILE A 317 0.36 7.05 27.24
C ILE A 317 -0.75 6.54 28.15
N ALA A 318 -0.85 5.22 28.35
CA ALA A 318 -1.87 4.62 29.20
C ALA A 318 -1.75 5.16 30.65
N LYS A 319 -0.56 5.18 31.22
CA LYS A 319 -0.29 5.73 32.55
C LYS A 319 -0.55 7.23 32.62
N ALA A 320 0.00 8.02 31.68
CA ALA A 320 -0.14 9.47 31.66
C ALA A 320 -1.58 9.94 31.50
N LYS A 321 -2.43 9.16 30.81
CA LYS A 321 -3.83 9.45 30.52
C LYS A 321 -4.82 8.62 31.35
N ASN A 322 -4.31 7.80 32.28
CA ASN A 322 -5.10 6.91 33.16
C ASN A 322 -6.06 6.01 32.34
N LEU A 323 -5.57 5.45 31.23
CA LEU A 323 -6.34 4.57 30.35
C LEU A 323 -6.42 3.17 30.99
N LYS A 324 -7.58 2.53 30.87
CA LYS A 324 -7.80 1.14 31.33
C LYS A 324 -7.54 0.09 30.27
N THR A 325 -7.21 0.50 29.04
CA THR A 325 -6.95 -0.39 27.90
C THR A 325 -5.63 -0.01 27.22
N MET A 326 -4.99 -1.01 26.64
CA MET A 326 -3.86 -0.86 25.73
C MET A 326 -4.28 -1.01 24.26
N GLU A 327 -5.55 -1.37 24.02
CA GLU A 327 -6.11 -1.58 22.70
C GLU A 327 -6.82 -0.33 22.18
N GLY A 328 -6.79 -0.17 20.84
CA GLY A 328 -7.40 0.94 20.16
C GLY A 328 -6.42 2.08 19.84
N VAL A 329 -6.96 3.16 19.29
CA VAL A 329 -6.20 4.29 18.75
C VAL A 329 -6.54 5.56 19.50
N TYR A 330 -5.56 6.14 20.18
CA TYR A 330 -5.74 7.37 20.95
C TYR A 330 -5.85 8.59 20.05
N VAL A 331 -6.91 9.38 20.21
CA VAL A 331 -7.13 10.65 19.50
C VAL A 331 -6.40 11.77 20.26
N ASN A 332 -5.30 12.24 19.68
CA ASN A 332 -4.50 13.32 20.28
C ASN A 332 -5.13 14.70 20.03
N THR A 333 -5.57 14.94 18.77
CA THR A 333 -6.13 16.22 18.34
C THR A 333 -7.23 16.00 17.31
N VAL A 334 -8.24 16.86 17.30
CA VAL A 334 -9.31 16.89 16.29
C VAL A 334 -9.29 18.23 15.58
N LEU A 335 -9.17 18.21 14.26
CA LEU A 335 -9.13 19.42 13.44
C LEU A 335 -10.50 20.11 13.39
N GLN A 336 -10.55 21.44 13.39
CA GLN A 336 -11.78 22.23 13.60
C GLN A 336 -12.86 22.00 12.54
N GLN A 337 -12.49 21.87 11.26
CA GLN A 337 -13.45 21.68 10.15
C GLN A 337 -13.56 20.21 9.68
N SER A 338 -13.12 19.28 10.53
CA SER A 338 -13.03 17.86 10.18
C SER A 338 -14.36 17.11 10.28
N ALA A 339 -14.41 15.94 9.65
CA ALA A 339 -15.49 14.97 9.79
C ALA A 339 -15.66 14.51 11.25
N ALA A 340 -14.55 14.24 11.92
CA ALA A 340 -14.51 13.83 13.32
C ALA A 340 -15.12 14.89 14.25
N LYS A 341 -14.80 16.17 14.04
CA LYS A 341 -15.35 17.26 14.84
C LYS A 341 -16.86 17.38 14.71
N LYS A 342 -17.35 17.30 13.45
CA LYS A 342 -18.80 17.33 13.13
C LYS A 342 -19.54 16.17 13.78
N ALA A 343 -18.92 14.98 13.84
CA ALA A 343 -19.48 13.77 14.44
C ALA A 343 -19.38 13.73 15.97
N GLY A 344 -18.67 14.66 16.60
CA GLY A 344 -18.53 14.71 18.06
C GLY A 344 -17.39 13.86 18.63
N ILE A 345 -16.42 13.42 17.81
CA ILE A 345 -15.15 12.84 18.28
C ILE A 345 -14.34 13.95 18.97
N LYS A 346 -13.68 13.61 20.08
CA LYS A 346 -12.92 14.56 20.91
C LYS A 346 -11.50 14.06 21.13
N ALA A 347 -10.61 15.00 21.43
CA ALA A 347 -9.30 14.64 21.96
C ALA A 347 -9.46 13.86 23.27
N GLY A 348 -8.71 12.79 23.44
CA GLY A 348 -8.84 11.87 24.58
C GLY A 348 -9.70 10.64 24.31
N ASP A 349 -10.48 10.60 23.22
CA ASP A 349 -11.20 9.39 22.82
C ASP A 349 -10.22 8.30 22.40
N ILE A 350 -10.61 7.03 22.57
CA ILE A 350 -9.93 5.87 22.02
C ILE A 350 -10.85 5.26 20.96
N ILE A 351 -10.43 5.26 19.72
CA ILE A 351 -11.16 4.59 18.63
C ILE A 351 -10.79 3.11 18.67
N ASN A 352 -11.79 2.24 18.81
CA ASN A 352 -11.60 0.79 18.87
C ASN A 352 -12.35 0.02 17.79
N ASN A 353 -13.26 0.67 17.02
CA ASN A 353 -14.02 -0.01 15.99
C ASN A 353 -14.47 0.97 14.89
N VAL A 354 -14.45 0.50 13.64
CA VAL A 354 -14.96 1.20 12.46
C VAL A 354 -15.88 0.26 11.69
N ASN A 355 -17.17 0.59 11.58
CA ASN A 355 -18.19 -0.21 10.89
C ASN A 355 -18.21 -1.70 11.31
N GLY A 356 -18.00 -2.00 12.59
CA GLY A 356 -17.99 -3.37 13.12
C GLY A 356 -16.62 -4.05 13.08
N VAL A 357 -15.60 -3.45 12.44
CA VAL A 357 -14.22 -3.97 12.41
C VAL A 357 -13.43 -3.36 13.55
N ASN A 358 -12.86 -4.21 14.42
CA ASN A 358 -12.00 -3.74 15.51
C ASN A 358 -10.71 -3.16 14.95
N VAL A 359 -10.23 -2.07 15.55
CA VAL A 359 -8.97 -1.41 15.23
C VAL A 359 -8.12 -1.28 16.49
N GLN A 360 -6.89 -1.77 16.44
CA GLN A 360 -5.96 -1.81 17.56
C GLN A 360 -4.76 -0.89 17.37
N SER A 361 -4.50 -0.46 16.13
CA SER A 361 -3.38 0.37 15.76
C SER A 361 -3.77 1.52 14.83
N SER A 362 -2.93 2.56 14.77
CA SER A 362 -3.10 3.67 13.84
C SER A 362 -3.11 3.20 12.38
N SER A 363 -2.31 2.17 12.05
CA SER A 363 -2.26 1.56 10.71
C SER A 363 -3.59 0.91 10.35
N GLU A 364 -4.18 0.14 11.27
CA GLU A 364 -5.50 -0.49 11.05
C GLU A 364 -6.60 0.56 10.88
N LEU A 365 -6.58 1.63 11.69
CA LEU A 365 -7.55 2.71 11.54
C LEU A 365 -7.41 3.42 10.20
N GLN A 366 -6.18 3.72 9.77
CA GLN A 366 -5.90 4.34 8.48
C GLN A 366 -6.34 3.44 7.32
N GLU A 367 -6.06 2.15 7.39
CA GLU A 367 -6.51 1.16 6.41
C GLU A 367 -8.04 1.12 6.33
N GLN A 368 -8.72 1.00 7.48
CA GLN A 368 -10.18 0.92 7.51
C GLN A 368 -10.84 2.18 6.97
N VAL A 369 -10.37 3.37 7.34
CA VAL A 369 -10.90 4.65 6.84
C VAL A 369 -10.54 4.85 5.37
N GLY A 370 -9.34 4.43 4.94
CA GLY A 370 -8.84 4.56 3.58
C GLY A 370 -9.65 3.80 2.51
N ARG A 371 -10.49 2.86 2.92
CA ARG A 371 -11.39 2.09 2.02
C ARG A 371 -12.59 2.87 1.54
N TYR A 372 -12.94 3.95 2.23
CA TYR A 372 -14.14 4.75 1.96
C TYR A 372 -13.82 5.97 1.08
N HIS A 373 -14.87 6.54 0.54
CA HIS A 373 -14.82 7.77 -0.25
C HIS A 373 -15.26 9.00 0.57
N PRO A 374 -14.87 10.20 0.19
CA PRO A 374 -15.47 11.42 0.72
C PRO A 374 -16.99 11.39 0.52
N GLY A 375 -17.75 11.74 1.59
CA GLY A 375 -19.21 11.67 1.61
C GLY A 375 -19.78 10.36 2.14
N ASP A 376 -18.99 9.29 2.23
CA ASP A 376 -19.44 8.04 2.84
C ASP A 376 -19.70 8.23 4.33
N LYS A 377 -20.71 7.53 4.83
CA LYS A 377 -21.09 7.52 6.24
C LYS A 377 -20.61 6.24 6.90
N ILE A 378 -19.82 6.38 7.95
CA ILE A 378 -19.29 5.26 8.73
C ILE A 378 -19.72 5.40 10.20
N THR A 379 -19.77 4.28 10.90
CA THR A 379 -19.95 4.25 12.35
C THR A 379 -18.59 4.03 13.00
N VAL A 380 -18.15 5.00 13.81
CA VAL A 380 -16.93 4.91 14.61
C VAL A 380 -17.31 4.69 16.05
N THR A 381 -16.83 3.61 16.67
CA THR A 381 -16.99 3.38 18.10
C THR A 381 -15.78 3.94 18.81
N VAL A 382 -16.03 4.78 19.80
CA VAL A 382 -15.02 5.38 20.66
C VAL A 382 -15.25 4.98 22.11
N LEU A 383 -14.17 4.78 22.85
CA LEU A 383 -14.18 4.67 24.30
C LEU A 383 -13.86 6.05 24.89
N ARG A 384 -14.84 6.65 25.54
CA ARG A 384 -14.75 7.95 26.23
C ARG A 384 -15.13 7.77 27.69
N ASP A 385 -14.26 8.16 28.62
CA ASP A 385 -14.47 7.98 30.06
C ASP A 385 -14.86 6.54 30.43
N ASN A 386 -14.20 5.57 29.78
CA ASN A 386 -14.44 4.11 29.88
C ASN A 386 -15.87 3.67 29.49
N LYS A 387 -16.59 4.47 28.68
CA LYS A 387 -17.89 4.12 28.11
C LYS A 387 -17.80 4.14 26.60
N GLU A 388 -18.32 3.08 25.96
CA GLU A 388 -18.41 3.03 24.51
C GLU A 388 -19.49 3.97 24.00
N GLN A 389 -19.16 4.69 22.93
CA GLN A 389 -20.08 5.55 22.19
C GLN A 389 -19.94 5.29 20.70
N LYS A 390 -21.05 5.08 20.02
CA LYS A 390 -21.12 4.93 18.58
C LYS A 390 -21.44 6.28 17.94
N LEU A 391 -20.56 6.75 17.07
CA LEU A 391 -20.66 8.03 16.40
C LEU A 391 -20.77 7.81 14.89
N ASN A 392 -21.78 8.43 14.27
CA ASN A 392 -21.93 8.41 12.80
C ASN A 392 -21.10 9.54 12.22
N VAL A 393 -20.17 9.21 11.36
CA VAL A 393 -19.22 10.13 10.76
C VAL A 393 -19.43 10.16 9.25
N GLU A 394 -19.73 11.32 8.69
CA GLU A 394 -19.70 11.59 7.26
C GLU A 394 -18.29 12.02 6.87
N LEU A 395 -17.58 11.16 6.15
CA LEU A 395 -16.19 11.36 5.80
C LEU A 395 -15.99 12.53 4.84
N LYS A 396 -14.86 13.20 4.95
CA LYS A 396 -14.48 14.33 4.10
C LYS A 396 -13.17 14.04 3.37
N ASN A 397 -12.92 14.77 2.28
CA ASN A 397 -11.61 14.78 1.64
C ASN A 397 -10.63 15.70 2.40
N ASN A 398 -9.38 15.76 1.97
CA ASN A 398 -8.34 16.61 2.60
C ASN A 398 -8.64 18.11 2.50
N GLN A 399 -9.52 18.52 1.61
CA GLN A 399 -9.97 19.91 1.46
C GLN A 399 -11.12 20.26 2.44
N GLY A 400 -11.58 19.28 3.23
CA GLY A 400 -12.64 19.46 4.23
C GLY A 400 -14.05 19.42 3.67
N ASN A 401 -14.26 18.96 2.44
CA ASN A 401 -15.57 18.77 1.83
C ASN A 401 -15.85 17.30 1.47
N THR A 402 -17.06 17.00 1.02
CA THR A 402 -17.52 15.66 0.63
C THR A 402 -17.44 15.40 -0.87
N GLY A 403 -16.91 16.35 -1.65
CA GLY A 403 -16.78 16.21 -3.09
C GLY A 403 -15.72 15.19 -3.47
N LEU A 404 -15.99 14.42 -4.53
CA LEU A 404 -15.00 13.56 -5.15
C LEU A 404 -14.03 14.44 -5.94
N VAL A 405 -12.75 14.14 -5.84
CA VAL A 405 -11.71 14.73 -6.67
C VAL A 405 -11.71 13.94 -7.97
N SER A 406 -12.11 14.54 -9.09
CA SER A 406 -11.81 13.98 -10.40
C SER A 406 -10.53 14.63 -10.89
N VAL A 407 -9.60 13.83 -11.42
CA VAL A 407 -8.79 14.36 -12.51
C VAL A 407 -9.83 14.59 -13.60
N GLN A 408 -10.36 15.81 -13.65
CA GLN A 408 -10.84 16.23 -14.92
C GLN A 408 -9.63 16.01 -15.83
N THR A 409 -9.82 15.25 -16.88
CA THR A 409 -9.10 15.47 -18.14
C THR A 409 -9.51 16.87 -18.56
N SER A 410 -9.08 17.87 -17.78
CA SER A 410 -9.01 19.22 -18.25
C SER A 410 -7.92 19.16 -19.30
N ASP A 411 -8.17 19.68 -20.46
CA ASP A 411 -7.14 20.12 -21.40
C ASP A 411 -6.14 21.09 -20.73
N ASP A 412 -6.17 21.22 -19.42
CA ASP A 412 -5.31 22.05 -18.63
C ASP A 412 -4.20 21.23 -17.97
N ALA A 413 -3.11 21.12 -18.69
CA ALA A 413 -1.88 20.49 -18.24
C ALA A 413 -1.25 21.17 -16.99
N LEU A 414 -1.76 22.33 -16.57
CA LEU A 414 -1.36 23.02 -15.35
C LEU A 414 -2.05 22.48 -14.09
N GLY A 415 -3.13 21.70 -14.24
CA GLY A 415 -3.85 21.06 -13.15
C GLY A 415 -4.72 22.01 -12.31
N GLY A 416 -5.22 23.10 -12.90
CA GLY A 416 -6.08 24.07 -12.23
C GLY A 416 -7.52 24.08 -12.74
N THR A 417 -8.48 24.45 -11.90
CA THR A 417 -9.77 24.97 -12.33
C THR A 417 -9.82 26.46 -12.03
N TYR A 418 -10.36 27.22 -12.93
CA TYR A 418 -10.26 28.66 -12.92
C TYR A 418 -11.62 29.30 -12.79
N LYS A 419 -11.63 30.52 -12.26
CA LYS A 419 -12.83 31.35 -12.15
C LYS A 419 -12.47 32.77 -12.50
N GLU A 420 -13.25 33.36 -13.40
CA GLU A 420 -13.14 34.78 -13.72
C GLU A 420 -13.51 35.65 -12.50
N LEU A 421 -12.79 36.75 -12.34
CA LEU A 421 -13.05 37.67 -11.25
C LEU A 421 -14.29 38.51 -11.52
N THR A 422 -15.11 38.71 -10.50
CA THR A 422 -16.21 39.67 -10.54
C THR A 422 -15.66 41.10 -10.47
N ASP A 423 -16.37 42.06 -11.03
CA ASP A 423 -15.96 43.46 -11.00
C ASP A 423 -15.80 43.99 -9.58
N LYS A 424 -16.65 43.54 -8.66
CA LYS A 424 -16.52 43.84 -7.24
C LYS A 424 -15.20 43.32 -6.63
N THR A 425 -14.74 42.14 -7.08
CA THR A 425 -13.47 41.57 -6.60
C THR A 425 -12.28 42.34 -7.19
N LYS A 426 -12.37 42.75 -8.44
CA LYS A 426 -11.35 43.58 -9.10
C LYS A 426 -11.19 44.93 -8.41
N GLU A 427 -12.28 45.60 -8.09
CA GLU A 427 -12.29 46.84 -7.31
C GLU A 427 -11.69 46.67 -5.91
N GLN A 428 -12.04 45.59 -5.20
CA GLN A 428 -11.52 45.33 -3.87
C GLN A 428 -10.03 45.07 -3.81
N LEU A 429 -9.46 44.57 -4.90
CA LEU A 429 -8.05 44.18 -4.99
C LEU A 429 -7.22 45.21 -5.77
N ASP A 430 -7.85 46.27 -6.26
CA ASP A 430 -7.23 47.34 -7.09
C ASP A 430 -6.51 46.75 -8.32
N ILE A 431 -7.22 45.85 -9.05
CA ILE A 431 -6.72 45.18 -10.27
C ILE A 431 -7.75 45.25 -11.38
N ASP A 432 -7.28 45.41 -12.62
CA ASP A 432 -8.16 45.52 -13.81
C ASP A 432 -8.56 44.15 -14.39
N PHE A 433 -7.72 43.14 -14.17
CA PHE A 433 -7.90 41.79 -14.72
C PHE A 433 -7.28 40.73 -13.83
N GLY A 434 -7.58 39.46 -14.08
CA GLY A 434 -7.04 38.32 -13.41
C GLY A 434 -8.01 37.15 -13.39
N VAL A 435 -7.47 35.95 -13.18
CA VAL A 435 -8.25 34.70 -13.08
C VAL A 435 -7.88 34.00 -11.78
N GLU A 436 -8.89 33.71 -10.97
CA GLU A 436 -8.71 33.01 -9.68
C GLU A 436 -8.56 31.50 -9.90
N VAL A 437 -7.54 30.91 -9.31
CA VAL A 437 -7.40 29.45 -9.18
C VAL A 437 -8.41 28.98 -8.14
N LYS A 438 -9.51 28.38 -8.59
CA LYS A 438 -10.62 27.92 -7.75
C LYS A 438 -10.27 26.63 -7.01
N SER A 439 -9.68 25.67 -7.72
CA SER A 439 -9.17 24.42 -7.16
C SER A 439 -7.94 23.95 -7.92
N LEU A 440 -7.14 23.13 -7.29
CA LEU A 440 -5.98 22.48 -7.90
C LEU A 440 -6.15 20.97 -7.81
N SER A 441 -5.82 20.29 -8.89
CA SER A 441 -5.55 18.86 -8.95
C SER A 441 -4.03 18.61 -8.92
N ILE A 442 -3.62 17.35 -9.06
CA ILE A 442 -2.21 17.02 -9.31
C ILE A 442 -1.82 17.69 -10.63
N GLY A 443 -0.78 18.54 -10.61
CA GLY A 443 -0.32 19.25 -11.78
C GLY A 443 0.67 20.36 -11.43
N LYS A 444 1.27 20.95 -12.45
CA LYS A 444 2.39 21.89 -12.35
C LYS A 444 2.17 23.08 -11.40
N LEU A 445 0.92 23.56 -11.26
CA LEU A 445 0.60 24.66 -10.32
C LEU A 445 0.69 24.20 -8.86
N ALA A 446 0.19 23.01 -8.57
CA ALA A 446 0.25 22.44 -7.21
C ALA A 446 1.68 22.10 -6.80
N ASP A 447 2.48 21.56 -7.72
CA ASP A 447 3.88 21.19 -7.51
C ASP A 447 4.76 22.41 -7.16
N GLN A 448 4.41 23.58 -7.69
CA GLN A 448 5.06 24.86 -7.36
C GLN A 448 4.53 25.51 -6.06
N GLY A 449 3.64 24.85 -5.34
CA GLY A 449 3.10 25.34 -4.07
C GLY A 449 2.04 26.42 -4.21
N ILE A 450 1.48 26.66 -5.40
CA ILE A 450 0.31 27.51 -5.60
C ILE A 450 -0.87 26.86 -4.87
N LYS A 451 -1.72 27.69 -4.28
CA LYS A 451 -2.91 27.24 -3.52
C LYS A 451 -4.18 27.83 -4.10
N PRO A 452 -5.34 27.20 -3.90
CA PRO A 452 -6.63 27.80 -4.25
C PRO A 452 -6.80 29.21 -3.66
N GLY A 453 -7.41 30.11 -4.43
CA GLY A 453 -7.52 31.53 -4.11
C GLY A 453 -6.36 32.38 -4.64
N PHE A 454 -5.36 31.78 -5.31
CA PHE A 454 -4.33 32.54 -6.03
C PHE A 454 -4.95 33.16 -7.30
N ILE A 455 -4.70 34.43 -7.54
CA ILE A 455 -5.18 35.17 -8.71
C ILE A 455 -4.02 35.32 -9.67
N ILE A 456 -4.11 34.67 -10.82
CA ILE A 456 -3.14 34.80 -11.92
C ILE A 456 -3.44 36.11 -12.65
N LEU A 457 -2.45 36.99 -12.69
CA LEU A 457 -2.51 38.26 -13.41
C LEU A 457 -1.84 38.18 -14.77
N LYS A 458 -0.64 37.59 -14.82
CA LYS A 458 0.15 37.45 -16.04
C LYS A 458 0.80 36.12 -16.15
N ILE A 459 0.95 35.62 -17.38
CA ILE A 459 1.81 34.49 -17.73
C ILE A 459 2.75 34.93 -18.85
N ASN A 460 4.06 34.74 -18.68
CA ASN A 460 5.10 35.19 -19.64
C ASN A 460 4.90 36.65 -20.08
N ASN A 461 4.58 37.50 -19.12
CA ASN A 461 4.30 38.91 -19.28
C ASN A 461 2.99 39.27 -20.07
N GLN A 462 2.22 38.27 -20.50
CA GLN A 462 0.92 38.44 -21.12
C GLN A 462 -0.19 38.55 -20.05
N PRO A 463 -1.14 39.49 -20.14
CA PRO A 463 -2.22 39.66 -19.18
C PRO A 463 -3.23 38.50 -19.32
N ILE A 464 -3.64 37.92 -18.21
CA ILE A 464 -4.62 36.83 -18.15
C ILE A 464 -5.96 37.36 -17.69
N ARG A 465 -6.97 37.24 -18.52
CA ARG A 465 -8.35 37.73 -18.29
C ARG A 465 -9.35 36.58 -18.21
N THR A 466 -9.08 35.50 -18.96
CA THR A 466 -9.97 34.33 -19.09
C THR A 466 -9.17 33.03 -18.92
N GLU A 467 -9.87 31.91 -18.74
CA GLU A 467 -9.27 30.59 -18.78
C GLU A 467 -8.64 30.27 -20.15
N ALA A 468 -9.19 30.81 -21.22
CA ALA A 468 -8.65 30.65 -22.58
C ALA A 468 -7.24 31.26 -22.71
N ASP A 469 -7.00 32.41 -22.08
CA ASP A 469 -5.67 33.05 -22.08
C ASP A 469 -4.60 32.18 -21.39
N ILE A 470 -5.00 31.44 -20.34
CA ILE A 470 -4.10 30.48 -19.64
C ILE A 470 -3.71 29.34 -20.59
N LYS A 471 -4.69 28.78 -21.30
CA LYS A 471 -4.47 27.69 -22.27
C LYS A 471 -3.60 28.15 -23.45
N GLU A 472 -3.83 29.35 -23.95
CA GLU A 472 -3.03 29.95 -25.02
C GLU A 472 -1.58 30.12 -24.57
N ALA A 473 -1.35 30.76 -23.42
CA ALA A 473 -0.01 30.97 -22.86
C ALA A 473 0.74 29.66 -22.60
N TYR A 474 0.02 28.61 -22.18
CA TYR A 474 0.59 27.29 -22.01
C TYR A 474 1.01 26.66 -23.36
N ASN A 475 0.14 26.68 -24.34
CA ASN A 475 0.39 26.13 -25.66
C ASN A 475 1.55 26.87 -26.37
N ASP A 476 1.61 28.20 -26.25
CA ASP A 476 2.71 29.00 -26.76
C ASP A 476 4.05 28.61 -26.13
N ALA A 477 4.07 28.39 -24.83
CA ALA A 477 5.29 27.99 -24.13
C ALA A 477 5.77 26.57 -24.49
N ILE A 478 4.85 25.64 -24.83
CA ILE A 478 5.23 24.29 -25.27
C ILE A 478 5.70 24.29 -26.73
N ASN A 479 5.05 25.07 -27.61
CA ASN A 479 5.29 25.04 -29.05
C ASN A 479 6.47 25.91 -29.50
N ASN A 480 7.00 26.79 -28.65
CA ASN A 480 8.19 27.58 -28.95
C ASN A 480 9.47 26.70 -28.92
N GLY A 481 9.86 26.24 -30.09
CA GLY A 481 10.87 25.17 -30.32
C GLY A 481 12.33 25.48 -29.89
N ASP A 482 12.71 26.73 -29.55
CA ASP A 482 14.10 27.13 -29.29
C ASP A 482 14.34 27.84 -27.95
N GLN A 483 13.34 27.95 -27.06
CA GLN A 483 13.49 28.57 -25.74
C GLN A 483 13.15 27.58 -24.61
N GLU A 484 13.70 27.83 -23.43
CA GLU A 484 13.35 27.08 -22.23
C GLU A 484 11.82 27.03 -22.06
N LYS A 485 11.25 25.82 -22.01
CA LYS A 485 9.82 25.59 -21.82
C LYS A 485 9.42 25.95 -20.39
N VAL A 486 9.35 27.24 -20.09
CA VAL A 486 9.05 27.79 -18.76
C VAL A 486 7.86 28.73 -18.83
N LEU A 487 6.92 28.59 -17.88
CA LEU A 487 5.89 29.59 -17.62
C LEU A 487 6.30 30.46 -16.43
N LEU A 488 6.43 31.76 -16.66
CA LEU A 488 6.61 32.73 -15.59
C LEU A 488 5.23 33.30 -15.22
N ILE A 489 4.68 32.87 -14.09
CA ILE A 489 3.35 33.27 -13.60
C ILE A 489 3.53 34.38 -12.57
N ALA A 490 2.88 35.51 -12.79
CA ALA A 490 2.76 36.61 -11.83
C ALA A 490 1.32 36.70 -11.32
N GLY A 491 1.13 36.75 -10.02
CA GLY A 491 -0.20 36.84 -9.41
C GLY A 491 -0.14 37.22 -7.93
N LEU A 492 -1.28 37.17 -7.26
CA LEU A 492 -1.40 37.53 -5.84
C LEU A 492 -2.46 36.70 -5.13
N TYR A 493 -2.36 36.60 -3.81
CA TYR A 493 -3.49 36.19 -2.97
C TYR A 493 -4.24 37.43 -2.47
N PRO A 494 -5.54 37.33 -2.17
CA PRO A 494 -6.29 38.43 -1.54
C PRO A 494 -5.54 38.97 -0.31
N LYS A 495 -5.27 40.28 -0.28
CA LYS A 495 -4.45 40.99 0.72
C LYS A 495 -2.94 40.74 0.65
N GLY A 496 -2.41 40.09 -0.40
CA GLY A 496 -0.99 39.81 -0.59
C GLY A 496 -0.31 40.76 -1.59
N LYS A 497 1.04 40.68 -1.62
CA LYS A 497 1.84 41.30 -2.67
C LYS A 497 1.88 40.38 -3.89
N ILE A 498 2.28 40.92 -5.05
CA ILE A 498 2.51 40.14 -6.27
C ILE A 498 3.63 39.14 -5.99
N ILE A 499 3.38 37.88 -6.33
CA ILE A 499 4.30 36.74 -6.22
C ILE A 499 4.54 36.20 -7.62
N TYR A 500 5.76 35.76 -7.87
CA TYR A 500 6.18 35.16 -9.13
C TYR A 500 6.49 33.68 -8.93
N PHE A 501 6.01 32.84 -9.85
CA PHE A 501 6.32 31.43 -9.93
C PHE A 501 6.90 31.10 -11.30
N ALA A 502 7.97 30.32 -11.35
CA ALA A 502 8.55 29.81 -12.59
C ALA A 502 8.25 28.30 -12.70
N ILE A 503 7.45 27.92 -13.66
CA ILE A 503 7.02 26.55 -13.88
C ILE A 503 7.75 25.97 -15.08
N ASN A 504 8.52 24.93 -14.87
CA ASN A 504 9.16 24.20 -15.95
C ASN A 504 8.16 23.25 -16.61
N LEU A 505 8.01 23.37 -17.94
CA LEU A 505 7.12 22.55 -18.77
C LEU A 505 7.85 21.42 -19.51
N ALA A 506 9.18 21.33 -19.36
CA ALA A 506 10.01 20.38 -20.09
C ALA A 506 9.99 18.94 -19.52
N ASP A 507 9.07 18.64 -18.58
CA ASP A 507 8.91 17.30 -17.96
C ASP A 507 7.73 16.54 -18.50
#